data_2c095578745f7d35f8244449f761bc7a
#
_entry.id   2c095578745f7d35f8244449f761bc7a
#
_cell.length_a   1.000
_cell.length_b   1.000
_cell.length_c   1.000
_cell.angle_alpha   90.00
_cell.angle_beta   90.00
_cell.angle_gamma   90.00
#
_symmetry.space_group_name_H-M   'P 1'
#
loop_
_entity.id
_entity.type
_entity.pdbx_description
1 polymer ?
#
loop_
_entity_poly.entity_id
_entity_poly.type
_entity_poly.pdbx_seq_one_letter_code
_entity_poly.pdbx_strand_id
1 'polypeptide(L)'
;MIPDFIDHTRRKGIIVPNKFELILRLIYSSAVWFLKYLKQINNDVAAAEKELERSIRNEDLLRLMKLQKTLVYFNTSIRGNEVIVGKLQSIFQEKDYQNRDLVEDVVIELKQAYNTVNIYSDILTGTMDAFASIISNNVNTIMKRMTSISIILMEIGRAHV
;
A
#
# COMPACT_ATOMS: atom_id res chain seq x y z
N MET A 1 9.73 -10.94 -11.25
CA MET A 1 8.99 -10.18 -12.30
C MET A 1 9.49 -10.48 -13.71
N ILE A 2 10.70 -10.06 -14.15
CA ILE A 2 11.18 -10.32 -15.51
C ILE A 2 11.35 -11.82 -15.82
N PRO A 3 11.98 -12.65 -14.95
CA PRO A 3 12.05 -14.10 -15.17
C PRO A 3 10.67 -14.74 -15.32
N ASP A 4 9.72 -14.38 -14.45
CA ASP A 4 8.35 -14.90 -14.51
C ASP A 4 7.63 -14.50 -15.80
N PHE A 5 7.86 -13.27 -16.28
CA PHE A 5 7.33 -12.83 -17.57
C PHE A 5 7.87 -13.68 -18.74
N ILE A 6 9.18 -13.94 -18.75
CA ILE A 6 9.82 -14.77 -19.79
C ILE A 6 9.26 -16.19 -19.74
N ASP A 7 9.19 -16.80 -18.56
CA ASP A 7 8.66 -18.14 -18.40
C ASP A 7 7.19 -18.26 -18.75
N HIS A 8 6.40 -17.26 -18.42
CA HIS A 8 4.99 -17.20 -18.79
C HIS A 8 4.80 -17.10 -20.30
N THR A 9 5.54 -16.20 -20.94
CA THR A 9 5.50 -15.99 -22.41
C THR A 9 5.93 -17.26 -23.14
N ARG A 10 6.98 -17.93 -22.68
CA ARG A 10 7.48 -19.19 -23.23
C ARG A 10 6.46 -20.33 -23.08
N ARG A 11 5.88 -20.50 -21.89
CA ARG A 11 4.89 -21.57 -21.62
C ARG A 11 3.61 -21.40 -22.43
N LYS A 12 3.17 -20.17 -22.67
CA LYS A 12 1.97 -19.87 -23.46
C LYS A 12 2.24 -19.81 -24.97
N GLY A 13 3.49 -19.96 -25.41
CA GLY A 13 3.84 -19.85 -26.83
C GLY A 13 3.52 -18.48 -27.43
N ILE A 14 3.56 -17.42 -26.62
CA ILE A 14 3.23 -16.07 -27.06
C ILE A 14 4.37 -15.55 -27.96
N ILE A 15 4.05 -15.28 -29.21
CA ILE A 15 4.96 -14.62 -30.15
C ILE A 15 4.76 -13.11 -30.00
N VAL A 16 5.86 -12.39 -29.74
CA VAL A 16 5.84 -10.93 -29.63
C VAL A 16 6.36 -10.34 -30.94
N PRO A 17 5.50 -9.85 -31.83
CA PRO A 17 5.90 -9.49 -33.19
C PRO A 17 6.71 -8.20 -33.27
N ASN A 18 6.56 -7.29 -32.31
CA ASN A 18 7.20 -5.99 -32.35
C ASN A 18 7.55 -5.45 -30.94
N LYS A 19 8.38 -4.40 -30.91
CA LYS A 19 8.86 -3.77 -29.67
C LYS A 19 7.73 -3.10 -28.86
N PHE A 20 6.72 -2.59 -29.54
CA PHE A 20 5.59 -1.94 -28.91
C PHE A 20 4.78 -2.94 -28.09
N GLU A 21 4.43 -4.06 -28.69
CA GLU A 21 3.74 -5.14 -27.97
C GLU A 21 4.57 -5.68 -26.80
N LEU A 22 5.89 -5.80 -26.96
CA LEU A 22 6.76 -6.20 -25.88
C LEU A 22 6.67 -5.24 -24.68
N ILE A 23 6.70 -3.93 -24.92
CA ILE A 23 6.61 -2.91 -23.86
C ILE A 23 5.25 -3.01 -23.17
N LEU A 24 4.15 -3.10 -23.93
CA LEU A 24 2.81 -3.24 -23.35
C LEU A 24 2.68 -4.49 -22.49
N ARG A 25 3.17 -5.63 -22.93
CA ARG A 25 3.15 -6.88 -22.17
C ARG A 25 3.99 -6.81 -20.89
N LEU A 26 5.12 -6.11 -20.93
CA LEU A 26 5.94 -5.86 -19.74
C LEU A 26 5.19 -4.97 -18.74
N ILE A 27 4.53 -3.91 -19.19
CA ILE A 27 3.75 -3.02 -18.33
C ILE A 27 2.54 -3.78 -17.77
N TYR A 28 1.84 -4.56 -18.58
CA TYR A 28 0.75 -5.45 -18.14
C TYR A 28 1.22 -6.39 -17.02
N SER A 29 2.32 -7.09 -17.27
CA SER A 29 2.91 -7.99 -16.28
C SER A 29 3.26 -7.25 -14.99
N SER A 30 3.78 -6.02 -15.07
CA SER A 30 4.10 -5.23 -13.88
C SER A 30 2.84 -4.84 -13.11
N ALA A 31 1.73 -4.49 -13.79
CA ALA A 31 0.46 -4.17 -13.15
C ALA A 31 -0.11 -5.38 -12.38
N VAL A 32 -0.10 -6.56 -12.99
CA VAL A 32 -0.51 -7.82 -12.34
C VAL A 32 0.34 -8.11 -11.09
N TRP A 33 1.66 -7.86 -11.16
CA TRP A 33 2.54 -8.03 -10.01
C TRP A 33 2.27 -6.98 -8.91
N PHE A 34 1.98 -5.74 -9.26
CA PHE A 34 1.56 -4.74 -8.28
C PHE A 34 0.30 -5.20 -7.53
N LEU A 35 -0.72 -5.69 -8.22
CA LEU A 35 -1.93 -6.22 -7.58
C LEU A 35 -1.64 -7.39 -6.64
N LYS A 36 -0.77 -8.30 -7.05
CA LYS A 36 -0.35 -9.42 -6.21
C LYS A 36 0.34 -8.95 -4.92
N TYR A 37 1.29 -8.02 -5.02
CA TYR A 37 1.98 -7.48 -3.85
C TYR A 37 1.07 -6.61 -2.99
N LEU A 38 0.14 -5.85 -3.58
CA LEU A 38 -0.86 -5.09 -2.83
C LEU A 38 -1.73 -6.00 -1.97
N LYS A 39 -2.14 -7.16 -2.51
CA LYS A 39 -2.86 -8.17 -1.73
C LYS A 39 -2.02 -8.68 -0.55
N GLN A 40 -0.74 -8.91 -0.74
CA GLN A 40 0.16 -9.32 0.34
C GLN A 40 0.31 -8.23 1.39
N ILE A 41 0.52 -6.97 0.98
CA ILE A 41 0.60 -5.82 1.90
C ILE A 41 -0.68 -5.72 2.73
N ASN A 42 -1.86 -5.86 2.12
CA ASN A 42 -3.13 -5.85 2.85
C ASN A 42 -3.20 -6.94 3.93
N ASN A 43 -2.74 -8.15 3.64
CA ASN A 43 -2.67 -9.23 4.61
C ASN A 43 -1.68 -8.90 5.76
N ASP A 44 -0.54 -8.28 5.42
CA ASP A 44 0.46 -7.85 6.40
C ASP A 44 -0.07 -6.72 7.30
N VAL A 45 -0.85 -5.79 6.75
CA VAL A 45 -1.57 -4.76 7.51
C VAL A 45 -2.54 -5.40 8.50
N ALA A 46 -3.41 -6.28 8.02
CA ALA A 46 -4.40 -6.97 8.87
C ALA A 46 -3.73 -7.79 10.00
N ALA A 47 -2.58 -8.41 9.73
CA ALA A 47 -1.81 -9.10 10.75
C ALA A 47 -1.24 -8.14 11.80
N ALA A 48 -0.69 -7.00 11.39
CA ALA A 48 -0.15 -6.00 12.29
C ALA A 48 -1.25 -5.32 13.12
N GLU A 49 -2.42 -5.05 12.54
CA GLU A 49 -3.60 -4.55 13.27
C GLU A 49 -4.00 -5.49 14.40
N LYS A 50 -4.10 -6.79 14.10
CA LYS A 50 -4.48 -7.81 15.11
C LYS A 50 -3.47 -7.90 16.27
N GLU A 51 -2.18 -7.72 16.01
CA GLU A 51 -1.17 -7.67 17.08
C GLU A 51 -1.30 -6.39 17.91
N LEU A 52 -1.54 -5.23 17.29
CA LEU A 52 -1.75 -3.96 17.97
C LEU A 52 -3.01 -3.94 18.83
N GLU A 53 -4.08 -4.60 18.43
CA GLU A 53 -5.29 -4.76 19.25
C GLU A 53 -4.99 -5.51 20.56
N ARG A 54 -4.05 -6.44 20.55
CA ARG A 54 -3.65 -7.22 21.72
C ARG A 54 -2.69 -6.47 22.63
N SER A 55 -1.72 -5.77 22.04
CA SER A 55 -0.70 -5.02 22.76
C SER A 55 -0.06 -4.01 21.83
N ILE A 56 -0.15 -2.73 22.17
CA ILE A 56 0.45 -1.65 21.38
C ILE A 56 1.96 -1.68 21.59
N ARG A 57 2.69 -2.14 20.57
CA ARG A 57 4.16 -2.15 20.54
C ARG A 57 4.65 -1.16 19.50
N ASN A 58 5.73 -0.45 19.82
CA ASN A 58 6.36 0.46 18.89
C ASN A 58 6.83 -0.24 17.57
N GLU A 59 7.22 -1.51 17.66
CA GLU A 59 7.65 -2.30 16.52
C GLU A 59 6.54 -2.50 15.49
N ASP A 60 5.31 -2.75 15.96
CA ASP A 60 4.15 -2.96 15.09
C ASP A 60 3.73 -1.64 14.41
N LEU A 61 3.79 -0.52 15.13
CA LEU A 61 3.59 0.81 14.54
C LEU A 61 4.64 1.13 13.47
N LEU A 62 5.92 0.84 13.75
CA LEU A 62 6.99 1.02 12.77
C LEU A 62 6.79 0.12 11.54
N ARG A 63 6.25 -1.09 11.73
CA ARG A 63 5.90 -1.98 10.63
C ARG A 63 4.80 -1.38 9.74
N LEU A 64 3.72 -0.86 10.33
CA LEU A 64 2.66 -0.16 9.58
C LEU A 64 3.20 1.05 8.82
N MET A 65 4.06 1.87 9.42
CA MET A 65 4.71 2.99 8.76
C MET A 65 5.56 2.55 7.55
N LYS A 66 6.28 1.42 7.65
CA LYS A 66 7.03 0.88 6.51
C LYS A 66 6.11 0.41 5.38
N LEU A 67 4.97 -0.21 5.71
CA LEU A 67 3.97 -0.63 4.75
C LEU A 67 3.35 0.59 4.05
N GLN A 68 3.03 1.65 4.79
CA GLN A 68 2.53 2.91 4.23
C GLN A 68 3.53 3.52 3.24
N LYS A 69 4.81 3.58 3.59
CA LYS A 69 5.86 4.04 2.68
C LYS A 69 5.95 3.19 1.42
N THR A 70 5.76 1.89 1.53
CA THR A 70 5.73 0.98 0.37
C THR A 70 4.55 1.28 -0.54
N LEU A 71 3.35 1.56 0.00
CA LEU A 71 2.18 1.95 -0.78
C LEU A 71 2.41 3.27 -1.55
N VAL A 72 3.10 4.24 -0.95
CA VAL A 72 3.48 5.49 -1.64
C VAL A 72 4.39 5.21 -2.84
N TYR A 73 5.38 4.32 -2.70
CA TYR A 73 6.24 3.93 -3.82
C TYR A 73 5.46 3.20 -4.91
N PHE A 74 4.52 2.33 -4.55
CA PHE A 74 3.66 1.65 -5.52
C PHE A 74 2.78 2.65 -6.27
N ASN A 75 2.12 3.57 -5.57
CA ASN A 75 1.30 4.61 -6.17
C ASN A 75 2.09 5.41 -7.20
N THR A 76 3.28 5.88 -6.83
CA THR A 76 4.15 6.64 -7.73
C THR A 76 4.57 5.84 -8.96
N SER A 77 4.92 4.56 -8.78
CA SER A 77 5.34 3.68 -9.86
C SER A 77 4.20 3.35 -10.83
N ILE A 78 3.00 3.08 -10.31
CA ILE A 78 1.81 2.80 -11.11
C ILE A 78 1.44 4.03 -11.94
N ARG A 79 1.43 5.23 -11.34
CA ARG A 79 1.19 6.49 -12.08
C ARG A 79 2.23 6.74 -13.16
N GLY A 80 3.50 6.42 -12.90
CA GLY A 80 4.56 6.48 -13.91
C GLY A 80 4.25 5.59 -15.11
N ASN A 81 3.79 4.37 -14.87
CA ASN A 81 3.39 3.44 -15.93
C ASN A 81 2.17 3.95 -16.71
N GLU A 82 1.15 4.53 -16.05
CA GLU A 82 0.00 5.15 -16.73
C GLU A 82 0.43 6.26 -17.69
N VAL A 83 1.34 7.13 -17.26
CA VAL A 83 1.88 8.21 -18.11
C VAL A 83 2.61 7.63 -19.32
N ILE A 84 3.39 6.56 -19.15
CA ILE A 84 4.10 5.89 -20.25
C ILE A 84 3.09 5.30 -21.25
N VAL A 85 2.07 4.60 -20.77
CA VAL A 85 1.03 4.02 -21.64
C VAL A 85 0.29 5.10 -22.42
N GLY A 86 -0.10 6.20 -21.76
CA GLY A 86 -0.73 7.34 -22.44
C GLY A 86 0.14 7.95 -23.54
N LYS A 87 1.44 8.09 -23.32
CA LYS A 87 2.38 8.54 -24.34
C LYS A 87 2.52 7.53 -25.48
N LEU A 88 2.59 6.25 -25.16
CA LEU A 88 2.65 5.20 -26.18
C LEU A 88 1.38 5.18 -27.06
N GLN A 89 0.21 5.33 -26.45
CA GLN A 89 -1.04 5.45 -27.18
C GLN A 89 -1.02 6.62 -28.17
N SER A 90 -0.55 7.81 -27.75
CA SER A 90 -0.50 8.99 -28.62
C SER A 90 0.48 8.83 -29.80
N ILE A 91 1.57 8.10 -29.61
CA ILE A 91 2.57 7.87 -30.68
C ILE A 91 2.09 6.83 -31.69
N PHE A 92 1.34 5.83 -31.25
CA PHE A 92 0.97 4.66 -32.07
C PHE A 92 -0.48 4.64 -32.53
N GLN A 93 -1.30 5.64 -32.16
CA GLN A 93 -2.71 5.75 -32.54
C GLN A 93 -2.98 5.67 -34.07
N GLU A 94 -2.00 6.01 -34.89
CA GLU A 94 -2.17 6.05 -36.35
C GLU A 94 -1.82 4.74 -37.08
N LYS A 95 -1.15 3.77 -36.46
CA LYS A 95 -0.50 2.68 -37.18
C LYS A 95 -0.87 1.26 -36.82
N ASP A 96 -1.54 0.98 -35.72
CA ASP A 96 -1.63 -0.41 -35.23
C ASP A 96 -2.96 -0.76 -34.56
N TYR A 97 -3.97 -1.09 -35.37
CA TYR A 97 -5.23 -1.64 -34.88
C TYR A 97 -5.07 -3.00 -34.17
N GLN A 98 -3.96 -3.72 -34.40
CA GLN A 98 -3.75 -5.06 -33.88
C GLN A 98 -3.48 -5.12 -32.37
N ASN A 99 -3.02 -4.02 -31.77
CA ASN A 99 -2.70 -3.99 -30.33
C ASN A 99 -3.72 -3.24 -29.47
N ARG A 100 -4.88 -2.88 -30.01
CA ARG A 100 -5.89 -2.08 -29.30
C ARG A 100 -6.38 -2.78 -28.04
N ASP A 101 -6.70 -4.05 -28.15
CA ASP A 101 -7.22 -4.84 -27.02
C ASP A 101 -6.15 -4.98 -25.91
N LEU A 102 -4.89 -5.19 -26.29
CA LEU A 102 -3.80 -5.25 -25.33
C LEU A 102 -3.56 -3.92 -24.62
N VAL A 103 -3.68 -2.80 -25.34
CA VAL A 103 -3.59 -1.46 -24.73
C VAL A 103 -4.72 -1.25 -23.73
N GLU A 104 -5.94 -1.63 -24.09
CA GLU A 104 -7.10 -1.53 -23.21
C GLU A 104 -6.92 -2.38 -21.96
N ASP A 105 -6.48 -3.62 -22.11
CA ASP A 105 -6.16 -4.51 -20.98
C ASP A 105 -5.11 -3.90 -20.03
N VAL A 106 -4.04 -3.32 -20.59
CA VAL A 106 -2.99 -2.66 -19.79
C VAL A 106 -3.56 -1.47 -19.02
N VAL A 107 -4.39 -0.65 -19.65
CA VAL A 107 -5.01 0.52 -19.00
C VAL A 107 -5.94 0.08 -17.86
N ILE A 108 -6.75 -0.96 -18.09
CA ILE A 108 -7.66 -1.51 -17.08
C ILE A 108 -6.87 -2.01 -15.86
N GLU A 109 -5.84 -2.83 -16.08
CA GLU A 109 -5.02 -3.40 -14.99
C GLU A 109 -4.27 -2.32 -14.20
N LEU A 110 -3.69 -1.31 -14.88
CA LEU A 110 -3.05 -0.18 -14.22
C LEU A 110 -4.04 0.63 -13.39
N LYS A 111 -5.24 0.91 -13.94
CA LYS A 111 -6.29 1.63 -13.22
C LYS A 111 -6.78 0.86 -12.01
N GLN A 112 -6.92 -0.46 -12.12
CA GLN A 112 -7.26 -1.33 -11.00
C GLN A 112 -6.16 -1.28 -9.92
N ALA A 113 -4.90 -1.39 -10.30
CA ALA A 113 -3.77 -1.30 -9.38
C ALA A 113 -3.72 0.06 -8.69
N TYR A 114 -3.93 1.16 -9.43
CA TYR A 114 -3.97 2.51 -8.89
C TYR A 114 -5.10 2.70 -7.87
N ASN A 115 -6.31 2.26 -8.19
CA ASN A 115 -7.45 2.35 -7.27
C ASN A 115 -7.20 1.50 -6.01
N THR A 116 -6.66 0.30 -6.17
CA THR A 116 -6.37 -0.60 -5.06
C THR A 116 -5.31 -0.02 -4.12
N VAL A 117 -4.23 0.56 -4.64
CA VAL A 117 -3.19 1.17 -3.80
C VAL A 117 -3.72 2.37 -3.01
N ASN A 118 -4.59 3.18 -3.60
CA ASN A 118 -5.22 4.30 -2.90
C ASN A 118 -6.13 3.82 -1.76
N ILE A 119 -7.01 2.84 -2.05
CA ILE A 119 -7.89 2.26 -1.03
C ILE A 119 -7.08 1.71 0.16
N TYR A 120 -6.02 0.95 -0.11
CA TYR A 120 -5.20 0.39 0.97
C TYR A 120 -4.40 1.47 1.72
N SER A 121 -3.98 2.53 1.02
CA SER A 121 -3.33 3.67 1.65
C SER A 121 -4.25 4.42 2.61
N ASP A 122 -5.51 4.63 2.20
CA ASP A 122 -6.53 5.30 3.01
C ASP A 122 -6.90 4.46 4.25
N ILE A 123 -7.10 3.15 4.06
CA ILE A 123 -7.37 2.21 5.16
C ILE A 123 -6.21 2.25 6.16
N LEU A 124 -4.97 2.11 5.70
CA LEU A 124 -3.80 2.09 6.57
C LEU A 124 -3.60 3.42 7.31
N THR A 125 -3.87 4.56 6.66
CA THR A 125 -3.83 5.88 7.31
C THR A 125 -4.87 5.95 8.41
N GLY A 126 -6.13 5.57 8.14
CA GLY A 126 -7.18 5.54 9.15
C GLY A 126 -6.86 4.62 10.34
N THR A 127 -6.27 3.46 10.06
CA THR A 127 -5.80 2.54 11.10
C THR A 127 -4.73 3.18 11.99
N MET A 128 -3.73 3.83 11.39
CA MET A 128 -2.66 4.51 12.16
C MET A 128 -3.22 5.66 13.01
N ASP A 129 -4.16 6.43 12.51
CA ASP A 129 -4.81 7.53 13.24
C ASP A 129 -5.64 6.99 14.42
N ALA A 130 -6.33 5.87 14.23
CA ALA A 130 -7.08 5.20 15.30
C ALA A 130 -6.14 4.74 16.43
N PHE A 131 -5.02 4.10 16.11
CA PHE A 131 -4.03 3.69 17.12
C PHE A 131 -3.37 4.87 17.82
N ALA A 132 -3.04 5.95 17.10
CA ALA A 132 -2.52 7.18 17.71
C ALA A 132 -3.52 7.77 18.72
N SER A 133 -4.81 7.76 18.41
CA SER A 133 -5.87 8.21 19.31
C SER A 133 -5.99 7.32 20.55
N ILE A 134 -5.90 6.00 20.41
CA ILE A 134 -5.92 5.05 21.54
C ILE A 134 -4.73 5.29 22.46
N ILE A 135 -3.52 5.46 21.91
CA ILE A 135 -2.31 5.75 22.67
C ILE A 135 -2.46 7.04 23.46
N SER A 136 -2.92 8.11 22.81
CA SER A 136 -3.17 9.41 23.44
C SER A 136 -4.17 9.31 24.59
N ASN A 137 -5.26 8.59 24.40
CA ASN A 137 -6.26 8.38 25.45
C ASN A 137 -5.71 7.59 26.63
N ASN A 138 -4.91 6.54 26.39
CA ASN A 138 -4.27 5.76 27.44
C ASN A 138 -3.29 6.62 28.25
N VAL A 139 -2.47 7.46 27.59
CA VAL A 139 -1.56 8.40 28.28
C VAL A 139 -2.35 9.37 29.16
N ASN A 140 -3.43 9.98 28.65
CA ASN A 140 -4.28 10.87 29.41
C ASN A 140 -4.91 10.18 30.64
N THR A 141 -5.32 8.93 30.51
CA THR A 141 -5.88 8.14 31.60
C THR A 141 -4.83 7.88 32.69
N ILE A 142 -3.60 7.52 32.31
CA ILE A 142 -2.48 7.33 33.22
C ILE A 142 -2.16 8.64 33.96
N MET A 143 -2.07 9.75 33.24
CA MET A 143 -1.80 11.07 33.82
C MET A 143 -2.86 11.48 34.86
N LYS A 144 -4.15 11.27 34.54
CA LYS A 144 -5.25 11.51 35.51
C LYS A 144 -5.10 10.67 36.77
N ARG A 145 -4.76 9.39 36.65
CA ARG A 145 -4.53 8.50 37.80
C ARG A 145 -3.32 8.95 38.62
N MET A 146 -2.22 9.30 37.97
CA MET A 146 -1.01 9.81 38.66
C MET A 146 -1.31 11.10 39.41
N THR A 147 -2.04 12.04 38.80
CA THR A 147 -2.45 13.28 39.46
C THR A 147 -3.32 13.02 40.69
N SER A 148 -4.32 12.12 40.60
CA SER A 148 -5.17 11.73 41.71
C SER A 148 -4.36 11.13 42.88
N ILE A 149 -3.42 10.21 42.59
CA ILE A 149 -2.53 9.62 43.57
C ILE A 149 -1.67 10.69 44.24
N SER A 150 -1.11 11.62 43.48
CA SER A 150 -0.27 12.71 43.99
C SER A 150 -1.05 13.63 44.92
N ILE A 151 -2.31 13.93 44.60
CA ILE A 151 -3.18 14.75 45.47
C ILE A 151 -3.44 14.01 46.78
N ILE A 152 -3.77 12.71 46.74
CA ILE A 152 -4.01 11.90 47.97
C ILE A 152 -2.77 11.85 48.85
N LEU A 153 -1.59 11.61 48.26
CA LEU A 153 -0.32 11.58 48.98
C LEU A 153 0.00 12.94 49.62
N MET A 154 -0.29 14.05 48.94
CA MET A 154 -0.09 15.40 49.45
C MET A 154 -1.00 15.70 50.66
N GLU A 155 -2.27 15.28 50.59
CA GLU A 155 -3.23 15.41 51.69
C GLU A 155 -2.79 14.60 52.94
N ILE A 156 -2.35 13.35 52.73
CA ILE A 156 -1.83 12.49 53.84
C ILE A 156 -0.57 13.10 54.44
N GLY A 157 0.36 13.61 53.62
CA GLY A 157 1.57 14.25 54.07
C GLY A 157 1.29 15.53 54.89
N ARG A 158 0.24 16.27 54.53
CA ARG A 158 -0.18 17.49 55.22
C ARG A 158 -0.86 17.19 56.58
N ALA A 159 -1.50 16.04 56.70
CA ALA A 159 -2.16 15.62 57.93
C ALA A 159 -1.16 15.07 58.99
N HIS A 160 0.11 14.88 58.62
CA HIS A 160 1.17 14.37 59.49
C HIS A 160 2.14 15.44 60.01
N VAL A 161 1.94 16.69 59.63
CA VAL A 161 2.66 17.87 60.14
C VAL A 161 1.72 18.70 61.02
#